data_f000215f75c3ba5a48abfcdd68aee61a
#
_entry.id   f000215f75c3ba5a48abfcdd68aee61a
#
_cell.length_a   1.000
_cell.length_b   1.000
_cell.length_c   1.000
_cell.angle_alpha   90.00
_cell.angle_beta   90.00
_cell.angle_gamma   90.00
#
_symmetry.space_group_name_H-M   'P 1'
#
loop_
_entity.id
_entity.type
_entity.pdbx_description
1 polymer ?
#
loop_
_entity_poly.entity_id
_entity_poly.type
_entity_poly.pdbx_seq_one_letter_code
_entity_poly.pdbx_strand_id
1 'polypeptide(L)'
;MTLGLHGIWAVIGAVGLSFHPVIAQNYPLVTDSRCNCYRTNTSTSHYFKNHKFFDFRSLSQYARVPAPIDTAQGNADAPASSAYFQSPEWTNVWSIQNWNNSALMGGNSDVTGNDATVFMVNSPNNIYIQHNDDRNPTSNTYLVMRTMRHENFQSAAEMESGSYNYRYLSIRMYARTKGSPGAITAMFTFRNGDTLAKVQESDLEIRTNDPVQYIQYTNQPSWNADGNVPQATRNVSLPTKLGWSDWQYHRMDWTPGSTSWLADGKLVSSIQFQAPKDPSQVIFNTWSDGGTWSGNMTVNSTAELQIQWIELVYNATDSATTPPVQPPWGWNPGTNPQICGNICSIDQTSKTGTPVLVQEPQGPSNPGGGSGGSPPGTCSTAKYGQCAGKNWSGCGSCAAGTTCKYQNDYYSQCL
;
A
#
# COMPACT_ATOMS: atom_id res chain seq x y z
N MET A 1 18.01 -36.31 65.55
CA MET A 1 18.79 -35.90 64.40
C MET A 1 17.96 -34.82 63.65
N THR A 2 18.27 -33.58 63.90
CA THR A 2 17.59 -32.41 63.37
C THR A 2 18.35 -31.90 62.13
N LEU A 3 17.71 -31.87 60.97
CA LEU A 3 18.23 -31.26 59.73
C LEU A 3 17.58 -29.93 59.55
N GLY A 4 18.38 -28.86 59.54
CA GLY A 4 17.91 -27.49 59.35
C GLY A 4 17.69 -27.19 57.85
N LEU A 5 16.55 -26.58 57.54
CA LEU A 5 16.26 -25.97 56.25
C LEU A 5 16.86 -24.56 56.20
N HIS A 6 17.75 -24.33 55.25
CA HIS A 6 18.19 -22.97 54.88
C HIS A 6 17.27 -22.42 53.80
N GLY A 7 16.52 -21.38 54.14
CA GLY A 7 15.70 -20.65 53.21
C GLY A 7 16.56 -19.72 52.33
N ILE A 8 16.44 -19.86 50.99
CA ILE A 8 17.00 -18.94 50.00
C ILE A 8 15.94 -17.91 49.70
N TRP A 9 16.19 -16.66 50.06
CA TRP A 9 15.36 -15.52 49.64
C TRP A 9 15.77 -15.08 48.24
N ALA A 10 14.92 -15.32 47.24
CA ALA A 10 15.07 -14.74 45.90
C ALA A 10 14.48 -13.34 45.91
N VAL A 11 15.33 -12.34 45.73
CA VAL A 11 14.92 -10.95 45.50
C VAL A 11 14.48 -10.82 44.04
N ILE A 12 13.18 -10.76 43.81
CA ILE A 12 12.60 -10.43 42.50
C ILE A 12 12.68 -8.92 42.34
N GLY A 13 13.68 -8.46 41.61
CA GLY A 13 13.74 -7.07 41.17
C GLY A 13 12.63 -6.77 40.14
N ALA A 14 11.63 -6.02 40.54
CA ALA A 14 10.62 -5.49 39.64
C ALA A 14 11.26 -4.46 38.72
N VAL A 15 11.55 -4.83 37.45
CA VAL A 15 11.90 -3.87 36.39
C VAL A 15 10.63 -3.14 36.02
N GLY A 16 10.44 -1.96 36.57
CA GLY A 16 9.38 -1.04 36.20
C GLY A 16 9.57 -0.59 34.76
N LEU A 17 8.80 -1.17 33.82
CA LEU A 17 8.64 -0.62 32.48
C LEU A 17 7.86 0.69 32.61
N SER A 18 8.59 1.81 32.62
CA SER A 18 8.01 3.14 32.51
C SER A 18 7.43 3.31 31.10
N PHE A 19 6.15 3.06 30.93
CA PHE A 19 5.42 3.48 29.75
C PHE A 19 5.35 5.01 29.78
N HIS A 20 6.22 5.67 29.06
CA HIS A 20 6.02 7.06 28.76
C HIS A 20 4.87 7.13 27.77
N PRO A 21 3.78 7.88 28.05
CA PRO A 21 2.76 8.12 27.06
C PRO A 21 3.44 8.83 25.88
N VAL A 22 3.42 8.20 24.71
CA VAL A 22 3.71 8.90 23.46
C VAL A 22 2.59 9.95 23.36
N ILE A 23 2.91 11.20 23.66
CA ILE A 23 2.01 12.32 23.41
C ILE A 23 1.81 12.31 21.90
N ALA A 24 0.63 11.90 21.46
CA ALA A 24 0.25 11.99 20.05
C ALA A 24 0.41 13.45 19.63
N GLN A 25 1.38 13.72 18.77
CA GLN A 25 1.65 15.07 18.29
C GLN A 25 0.45 15.48 17.44
N ASN A 26 -0.31 16.46 17.90
CA ASN A 26 -1.54 16.91 17.23
C ASN A 26 -1.13 17.83 16.06
N TYR A 27 -0.91 17.24 14.90
CA TYR A 27 -0.63 18.00 13.68
C TYR A 27 -1.94 18.58 13.10
N PRO A 28 -1.90 19.81 12.52
CA PRO A 28 -3.08 20.41 11.92
C PRO A 28 -3.49 19.67 10.63
N LEU A 29 -4.79 19.41 10.51
CA LEU A 29 -5.38 18.93 9.25
C LEU A 29 -5.23 20.03 8.19
N VAL A 30 -4.84 19.65 6.98
CA VAL A 30 -4.65 20.57 5.86
C VAL A 30 -5.24 19.99 4.56
N THR A 31 -5.43 20.84 3.57
CA THR A 31 -5.76 20.41 2.20
C THR A 31 -4.48 20.09 1.43
N ASP A 32 -4.59 19.29 0.37
CA ASP A 32 -3.47 18.93 -0.50
C ASP A 32 -2.74 20.15 -1.08
N SER A 33 -3.44 21.26 -1.29
CA SER A 33 -2.85 22.52 -1.76
C SER A 33 -1.81 23.14 -0.80
N ARG A 34 -1.79 22.71 0.46
CA ARG A 34 -0.79 23.12 1.46
C ARG A 34 0.41 22.19 1.48
N CYS A 35 0.37 21.05 0.80
CA CYS A 35 1.40 20.02 0.84
C CYS A 35 2.30 20.12 -0.39
N ASN A 36 3.61 20.18 -0.17
CA ASN A 36 4.59 20.05 -1.25
C ASN A 36 5.10 18.61 -1.42
N CYS A 37 5.10 17.87 -0.32
CA CYS A 37 5.41 16.43 -0.29
C CYS A 37 4.60 15.73 0.80
N TYR A 38 4.45 14.42 0.63
CA TYR A 38 3.82 13.51 1.59
C TYR A 38 4.86 12.53 2.12
N ARG A 39 5.00 12.47 3.43
CA ARG A 39 5.89 11.53 4.11
C ARG A 39 5.11 10.36 4.66
N THR A 40 5.58 9.15 4.39
CA THR A 40 5.05 7.93 5.00
C THR A 40 5.93 7.47 6.14
N ASN A 41 5.29 6.90 7.17
CA ASN A 41 5.96 6.38 8.37
C ASN A 41 6.03 4.84 8.26
N THR A 42 7.10 4.37 7.64
CA THR A 42 7.50 2.94 7.67
C THR A 42 8.84 2.82 8.37
N SER A 43 9.51 1.66 8.30
CA SER A 43 10.87 1.46 8.82
C SER A 43 11.86 2.50 8.29
N THR A 44 11.60 3.05 7.10
CA THR A 44 12.30 4.18 6.50
C THR A 44 11.29 5.20 6.00
N SER A 45 11.48 6.49 6.30
CA SER A 45 10.61 7.55 5.77
C SER A 45 10.82 7.72 4.28
N HIS A 46 9.73 7.68 3.51
CA HIS A 46 9.71 7.96 2.08
C HIS A 46 8.88 9.21 1.78
N TYR A 47 9.22 9.93 0.71
CA TYR A 47 8.57 11.17 0.32
C TYR A 47 7.98 11.05 -1.08
N PHE A 48 6.73 11.50 -1.21
CA PHE A 48 5.96 11.46 -2.45
C PHE A 48 5.42 12.85 -2.78
N LYS A 49 5.21 13.15 -4.05
CA LYS A 49 4.76 14.48 -4.51
C LYS A 49 3.25 14.60 -4.61
N ASN A 50 2.57 13.51 -4.85
CA ASN A 50 1.15 13.50 -5.18
C ASN A 50 0.36 12.70 -4.16
N HIS A 51 -0.92 13.07 -3.97
CA HIS A 51 -1.89 12.38 -3.14
C HIS A 51 -3.22 12.24 -3.90
N LYS A 52 -3.87 11.11 -3.72
CA LYS A 52 -5.24 10.84 -4.19
C LYS A 52 -5.99 10.05 -3.14
N PHE A 53 -7.26 10.38 -2.99
CA PHE A 53 -8.17 9.68 -2.10
C PHE A 53 -9.51 9.45 -2.79
N PHE A 54 -9.99 8.20 -2.77
CA PHE A 54 -11.27 7.77 -3.32
C PHE A 54 -12.12 7.22 -2.17
N ASP A 55 -13.20 7.92 -1.85
CA ASP A 55 -14.08 7.60 -0.72
C ASP A 55 -15.42 7.03 -1.20
N PHE A 56 -15.63 5.75 -1.00
CA PHE A 56 -16.86 5.06 -1.38
C PHE A 56 -17.87 4.92 -0.24
N ARG A 57 -17.61 5.53 0.91
CA ARG A 57 -18.40 5.35 2.14
C ARG A 57 -19.74 6.08 2.17
N SER A 58 -19.93 7.07 1.32
CA SER A 58 -21.10 7.97 1.34
C SER A 58 -21.69 8.23 -0.06
N LEU A 59 -21.73 7.19 -0.89
CA LEU A 59 -22.18 7.26 -2.29
C LEU A 59 -23.59 6.66 -2.50
N SER A 60 -24.51 6.82 -1.52
CA SER A 60 -25.84 6.20 -1.55
C SER A 60 -26.66 6.52 -2.80
N GLN A 61 -26.48 7.72 -3.39
CA GLN A 61 -27.14 8.11 -4.63
C GLN A 61 -26.70 7.29 -5.86
N TYR A 62 -25.56 6.62 -5.78
CA TYR A 62 -25.01 5.76 -6.84
C TYR A 62 -25.15 4.26 -6.52
N ALA A 63 -25.68 3.92 -5.34
CA ALA A 63 -25.79 2.55 -4.90
C ALA A 63 -26.81 1.77 -5.73
N ARG A 64 -26.31 0.75 -6.43
CA ARG A 64 -27.10 -0.18 -7.23
C ARG A 64 -26.31 -1.47 -7.44
N VAL A 65 -26.92 -2.61 -7.17
CA VAL A 65 -26.36 -3.92 -7.51
C VAL A 65 -26.89 -4.32 -8.90
N PRO A 66 -26.04 -4.33 -9.94
CA PRO A 66 -26.46 -4.74 -11.27
C PRO A 66 -26.72 -6.25 -11.32
N ALA A 67 -27.70 -6.67 -12.16
CA ALA A 67 -27.80 -8.06 -12.50
C ALA A 67 -26.50 -8.55 -13.16
N PRO A 68 -26.03 -9.77 -12.89
CA PRO A 68 -24.91 -10.35 -13.63
C PRO A 68 -25.16 -10.35 -15.13
N ILE A 69 -24.10 -10.28 -15.93
CA ILE A 69 -24.22 -10.52 -17.37
C ILE A 69 -24.65 -11.98 -17.60
N ASP A 70 -25.47 -12.22 -18.59
CA ASP A 70 -26.03 -13.56 -18.89
C ASP A 70 -25.28 -14.29 -20.03
N THR A 71 -24.46 -13.55 -20.79
CA THR A 71 -23.61 -14.08 -21.86
C THR A 71 -22.22 -13.46 -21.80
N ALA A 72 -21.23 -14.20 -22.31
CA ALA A 72 -19.84 -13.72 -22.37
C ALA A 72 -19.67 -12.51 -23.33
N GLN A 73 -20.57 -12.32 -24.31
CA GLN A 73 -20.54 -11.16 -25.19
C GLN A 73 -21.03 -9.88 -24.52
N GLY A 74 -21.81 -9.98 -23.44
CA GLY A 74 -22.31 -8.82 -22.70
C GLY A 74 -21.22 -7.99 -22.00
N ASN A 75 -20.00 -8.48 -21.92
CA ASN A 75 -18.91 -7.75 -21.27
C ASN A 75 -18.54 -6.44 -21.97
N ALA A 76 -18.46 -6.44 -23.32
CA ALA A 76 -18.04 -5.28 -24.11
C ALA A 76 -19.10 -4.18 -24.13
N ASP A 77 -20.39 -4.56 -24.13
CA ASP A 77 -21.52 -3.65 -24.26
C ASP A 77 -22.17 -3.30 -22.91
N ALA A 78 -21.71 -3.89 -21.82
CA ALA A 78 -22.23 -3.58 -20.50
C ALA A 78 -21.91 -2.13 -20.13
N PRO A 79 -22.91 -1.31 -19.82
CA PRO A 79 -22.67 0.07 -19.43
C PRO A 79 -22.01 0.12 -18.04
N ALA A 80 -21.34 1.25 -17.74
CA ALA A 80 -20.93 1.52 -16.38
C ALA A 80 -22.13 1.42 -15.43
N SER A 81 -21.95 0.79 -14.27
CA SER A 81 -23.03 0.46 -13.34
C SER A 81 -23.71 1.70 -12.73
N SER A 82 -23.03 2.85 -12.72
CA SER A 82 -23.57 4.14 -12.28
C SER A 82 -22.83 5.32 -12.89
N ALA A 83 -23.43 6.53 -12.80
CA ALA A 83 -22.82 7.78 -13.27
C ALA A 83 -21.54 8.15 -12.48
N TYR A 84 -21.30 7.60 -11.30
CA TYR A 84 -20.06 7.80 -10.55
C TYR A 84 -18.84 7.39 -11.39
N PHE A 85 -18.90 6.26 -12.07
CA PHE A 85 -17.80 5.72 -12.88
C PHE A 85 -17.59 6.46 -14.21
N GLN A 86 -18.45 7.41 -14.52
CA GLN A 86 -18.33 8.33 -15.66
C GLN A 86 -17.90 9.73 -15.22
N SER A 87 -17.78 9.99 -13.93
CA SER A 87 -17.38 11.28 -13.38
C SER A 87 -15.88 11.56 -13.62
N PRO A 88 -15.47 12.84 -13.75
CA PRO A 88 -14.05 13.19 -13.84
C PRO A 88 -13.23 12.75 -12.63
N GLU A 89 -13.83 12.66 -11.44
CA GLU A 89 -13.19 12.14 -10.23
C GLU A 89 -12.67 10.72 -10.45
N TRP A 90 -13.46 9.88 -11.12
CA TRP A 90 -13.10 8.52 -11.47
C TRP A 90 -12.25 8.45 -12.74
N THR A 91 -12.74 8.96 -13.86
CA THR A 91 -12.15 8.76 -15.20
C THR A 91 -10.78 9.42 -15.40
N ASN A 92 -10.43 10.42 -14.59
CA ASN A 92 -9.09 11.01 -14.60
C ASN A 92 -8.02 10.07 -14.03
N VAL A 93 -8.40 8.99 -13.37
CA VAL A 93 -7.45 8.06 -12.74
C VAL A 93 -7.70 6.62 -13.16
N TRP A 94 -8.96 6.18 -13.20
CA TRP A 94 -9.33 4.78 -13.38
C TRP A 94 -10.04 4.51 -14.69
N SER A 95 -9.71 3.37 -15.29
CA SER A 95 -10.38 2.77 -16.44
C SER A 95 -10.91 1.39 -16.04
N ILE A 96 -12.18 1.13 -16.25
CA ILE A 96 -12.79 -0.19 -16.05
C ILE A 96 -12.55 -1.02 -17.31
N GLN A 97 -12.12 -2.26 -17.11
CA GLN A 97 -11.71 -3.16 -18.18
C GLN A 97 -12.84 -4.05 -18.68
N ASN A 98 -12.74 -4.48 -19.95
CA ASN A 98 -13.69 -5.37 -20.61
C ASN A 98 -13.03 -6.45 -21.48
N TRP A 99 -11.73 -6.69 -21.31
CA TRP A 99 -11.00 -7.74 -22.04
C TRP A 99 -11.37 -9.15 -21.56
N ASN A 100 -10.99 -10.16 -22.33
CA ASN A 100 -11.20 -11.57 -22.00
C ASN A 100 -9.88 -12.36 -22.09
N ASN A 101 -9.87 -13.55 -21.52
CA ASN A 101 -8.69 -14.40 -21.44
C ASN A 101 -8.53 -15.40 -22.62
N SER A 102 -9.18 -15.18 -23.76
CA SER A 102 -9.11 -16.11 -24.90
C SER A 102 -7.67 -16.43 -25.36
N ALA A 103 -6.79 -15.46 -25.28
CA ALA A 103 -5.37 -15.62 -25.60
C ALA A 103 -4.59 -16.49 -24.58
N LEU A 104 -5.15 -16.71 -23.39
CA LEU A 104 -4.54 -17.48 -22.30
C LEU A 104 -5.13 -18.90 -22.20
N MET A 105 -6.17 -19.20 -22.99
CA MET A 105 -6.83 -20.50 -22.99
C MET A 105 -6.03 -21.53 -23.77
N GLY A 106 -5.92 -22.75 -23.21
CA GLY A 106 -5.28 -23.88 -23.88
C GLY A 106 -3.75 -23.78 -24.01
N GLY A 107 -3.12 -22.84 -23.29
CA GLY A 107 -1.67 -22.75 -23.20
C GLY A 107 -1.07 -23.92 -22.42
N ASN A 108 0.23 -24.20 -22.68
CA ASN A 108 0.98 -25.13 -21.85
C ASN A 108 1.41 -24.42 -20.57
N SER A 109 0.83 -24.77 -19.44
CA SER A 109 1.11 -24.20 -18.13
C SER A 109 2.60 -24.26 -17.77
N ASP A 110 3.31 -25.31 -18.20
CA ASP A 110 4.72 -25.52 -17.89
C ASP A 110 5.66 -24.54 -18.65
N VAL A 111 5.18 -23.93 -19.73
CA VAL A 111 5.97 -23.03 -20.58
C VAL A 111 5.49 -21.59 -20.50
N THR A 112 4.19 -21.37 -20.39
CA THR A 112 3.56 -20.04 -20.49
C THR A 112 2.95 -19.55 -19.17
N GLY A 113 2.84 -20.42 -18.16
CA GLY A 113 2.08 -20.12 -16.93
C GLY A 113 0.57 -20.03 -17.16
N ASN A 114 0.08 -20.31 -18.38
CA ASN A 114 -1.31 -20.17 -18.78
C ASN A 114 -2.02 -21.51 -18.62
N ASP A 115 -2.63 -21.74 -17.48
CA ASP A 115 -3.38 -22.96 -17.17
C ASP A 115 -4.88 -22.71 -17.01
N ALA A 116 -5.38 -21.58 -17.54
CA ALA A 116 -6.78 -21.24 -17.53
C ALA A 116 -7.66 -22.34 -18.17
N THR A 117 -8.64 -22.82 -17.44
CA THR A 117 -9.58 -23.86 -17.89
C THR A 117 -10.98 -23.30 -18.15
N VAL A 118 -11.24 -22.06 -17.73
CA VAL A 118 -12.52 -21.38 -17.85
C VAL A 118 -12.35 -20.10 -18.63
N PHE A 119 -13.18 -19.92 -19.66
CA PHE A 119 -13.24 -18.67 -20.40
C PHE A 119 -13.72 -17.55 -19.48
N MET A 120 -12.92 -16.49 -19.32
CA MET A 120 -13.17 -15.39 -18.42
C MET A 120 -13.31 -14.08 -19.20
N VAL A 121 -14.27 -13.24 -18.80
CA VAL A 121 -14.49 -11.92 -19.36
C VAL A 121 -14.59 -10.87 -18.25
N ASN A 122 -13.81 -9.81 -18.34
CA ASN A 122 -14.00 -8.63 -17.49
C ASN A 122 -15.25 -7.88 -17.95
N SER A 123 -16.07 -7.43 -17.01
CA SER A 123 -17.29 -6.71 -17.31
C SER A 123 -17.43 -5.45 -16.43
N PRO A 124 -17.70 -4.28 -17.04
CA PRO A 124 -18.04 -3.07 -16.30
C PRO A 124 -19.22 -3.25 -15.34
N ASN A 125 -20.10 -4.20 -15.62
CA ASN A 125 -21.24 -4.55 -14.78
C ASN A 125 -20.84 -5.16 -13.42
N ASN A 126 -19.61 -5.60 -13.29
CA ASN A 126 -19.08 -6.22 -12.07
C ASN A 126 -18.39 -5.22 -11.14
N ILE A 127 -18.36 -3.92 -11.49
CA ILE A 127 -17.85 -2.85 -10.62
C ILE A 127 -19.00 -1.90 -10.29
N TYR A 128 -19.38 -1.79 -9.02
CA TYR A 128 -20.55 -1.02 -8.61
C TYR A 128 -20.44 -0.53 -7.17
N ILE A 129 -21.29 0.44 -6.80
CA ILE A 129 -21.47 0.90 -5.43
C ILE A 129 -22.65 0.14 -4.81
N GLN A 130 -22.47 -0.36 -3.60
CA GLN A 130 -23.48 -1.09 -2.84
C GLN A 130 -23.73 -0.45 -1.48
N HIS A 131 -24.97 -0.52 -0.99
CA HIS A 131 -25.29 -0.20 0.40
C HIS A 131 -24.59 -1.16 1.36
N ASN A 132 -24.17 -0.63 2.49
CA ASN A 132 -23.56 -1.42 3.55
C ASN A 132 -24.63 -1.94 4.51
N ASP A 133 -25.00 -3.20 4.33
CA ASP A 133 -26.01 -3.89 5.13
C ASP A 133 -25.40 -4.67 6.31
N ASP A 134 -24.15 -4.38 6.70
CA ASP A 134 -23.52 -4.98 7.88
C ASP A 134 -24.34 -4.61 9.14
N ARG A 135 -24.37 -5.49 10.14
CA ARG A 135 -25.12 -5.26 11.38
C ARG A 135 -24.71 -3.96 12.12
N ASN A 136 -23.41 -3.59 12.02
CA ASN A 136 -22.86 -2.37 12.57
C ASN A 136 -21.97 -1.71 11.51
N PRO A 137 -22.57 -1.05 10.51
CA PRO A 137 -21.82 -0.55 9.36
C PRO A 137 -20.92 0.61 9.76
N THR A 138 -19.67 0.58 9.27
CA THR A 138 -18.70 1.68 9.42
C THR A 138 -18.77 2.68 8.25
N SER A 139 -19.62 2.42 7.26
CA SER A 139 -19.90 3.27 6.11
C SER A 139 -21.33 3.04 5.62
N ASN A 140 -21.92 3.98 4.90
CA ASN A 140 -23.23 3.80 4.26
C ASN A 140 -23.15 2.93 2.99
N THR A 141 -22.02 3.02 2.31
CA THR A 141 -21.76 2.32 1.04
C THR A 141 -20.32 1.87 0.94
N TYR A 142 -20.02 1.04 -0.05
CA TYR A 142 -18.69 0.63 -0.47
C TYR A 142 -18.67 0.29 -1.97
N LEU A 143 -17.49 0.31 -2.56
CA LEU A 143 -17.23 -0.22 -3.91
C LEU A 143 -17.20 -1.74 -3.86
N VAL A 144 -17.80 -2.39 -4.84
CA VAL A 144 -17.72 -3.84 -5.06
C VAL A 144 -17.06 -4.10 -6.41
N MET A 145 -16.13 -5.05 -6.42
CA MET A 145 -15.60 -5.69 -7.60
C MET A 145 -15.97 -7.17 -7.52
N ARG A 146 -16.84 -7.64 -8.42
CA ARG A 146 -17.43 -8.97 -8.36
C ARG A 146 -16.85 -9.89 -9.43
N THR A 147 -16.62 -11.16 -9.09
CA THR A 147 -16.49 -12.26 -10.04
C THR A 147 -17.61 -13.27 -9.84
N MET A 148 -18.13 -13.82 -10.93
CA MET A 148 -19.20 -14.82 -10.89
C MET A 148 -18.93 -15.96 -11.87
N ARG A 149 -19.11 -17.20 -11.39
CA ARG A 149 -19.03 -18.41 -12.21
C ARG A 149 -20.39 -18.69 -12.84
N HIS A 150 -20.51 -18.46 -14.13
CA HIS A 150 -21.64 -18.87 -14.93
C HIS A 150 -21.48 -20.33 -15.40
N GLU A 151 -22.48 -20.90 -16.04
CA GLU A 151 -22.41 -22.29 -16.52
C GLU A 151 -21.24 -22.51 -17.49
N ASN A 152 -21.05 -21.59 -18.45
CA ASN A 152 -20.07 -21.75 -19.54
C ASN A 152 -18.92 -20.75 -19.53
N PHE A 153 -18.91 -19.78 -18.61
CA PHE A 153 -17.87 -18.77 -18.51
C PHE A 153 -17.76 -18.20 -17.10
N GLN A 154 -16.73 -17.38 -16.88
CA GLN A 154 -16.53 -16.58 -15.67
C GLN A 154 -16.66 -15.12 -16.03
N SER A 155 -17.48 -14.36 -15.32
CA SER A 155 -17.39 -12.89 -15.38
C SER A 155 -16.46 -12.40 -14.28
N ALA A 156 -15.63 -11.38 -14.58
CA ALA A 156 -14.63 -10.82 -13.69
C ALA A 156 -14.74 -9.30 -13.62
N ALA A 157 -14.01 -8.70 -12.73
CA ALA A 157 -13.90 -7.26 -12.58
C ALA A 157 -12.43 -6.84 -12.56
N GLU A 158 -12.09 -5.80 -13.33
CA GLU A 158 -10.78 -5.17 -13.27
C GLU A 158 -10.90 -3.67 -13.51
N MET A 159 -10.17 -2.89 -12.70
CA MET A 159 -9.93 -1.48 -12.92
C MET A 159 -8.43 -1.19 -12.91
N GLU A 160 -8.00 -0.38 -13.86
CA GLU A 160 -6.61 -0.01 -14.03
C GLU A 160 -6.44 1.51 -13.94
N SER A 161 -5.31 1.97 -13.44
CA SER A 161 -4.97 3.38 -13.61
C SER A 161 -4.76 3.69 -15.09
N GLY A 162 -5.32 4.79 -15.58
CA GLY A 162 -5.15 5.22 -16.98
C GLY A 162 -3.72 5.63 -17.33
N SER A 163 -2.80 5.62 -16.38
CA SER A 163 -1.41 6.05 -16.52
C SER A 163 -0.44 4.97 -16.10
N TYR A 164 0.61 4.75 -16.90
CA TYR A 164 1.75 3.86 -16.63
C TYR A 164 2.94 4.60 -16.03
N ASN A 165 2.72 5.69 -15.30
CA ASN A 165 3.79 6.57 -14.89
C ASN A 165 4.04 6.61 -13.38
N TYR A 166 3.42 5.75 -12.59
CA TYR A 166 3.68 5.66 -11.15
C TYR A 166 5.08 5.11 -10.89
N ARG A 167 5.90 5.84 -10.10
CA ARG A 167 7.24 5.43 -9.70
C ARG A 167 7.80 6.34 -8.60
N TYR A 168 7.67 6.02 -7.35
CA TYR A 168 7.14 4.89 -6.60
C TYR A 168 5.83 5.31 -5.92
N LEU A 169 5.25 4.44 -5.08
CA LEU A 169 4.01 4.77 -4.38
C LEU A 169 3.88 4.07 -3.02
N SER A 170 3.03 4.63 -2.17
CA SER A 170 2.37 3.93 -1.08
C SER A 170 0.89 3.96 -1.36
N ILE A 171 0.28 2.80 -1.56
CA ILE A 171 -1.16 2.65 -1.78
C ILE A 171 -1.78 1.83 -0.68
N ARG A 172 -2.97 2.23 -0.27
CA ARG A 172 -3.70 1.58 0.81
C ARG A 172 -5.19 1.55 0.53
N MET A 173 -5.84 0.51 1.03
CA MET A 173 -7.29 0.35 0.96
C MET A 173 -7.84 -0.13 2.31
N TYR A 174 -9.06 0.25 2.64
CA TYR A 174 -9.84 -0.38 3.70
C TYR A 174 -10.86 -1.28 3.04
N ALA A 175 -10.61 -2.58 3.12
CA ALA A 175 -11.27 -3.55 2.26
C ALA A 175 -11.46 -4.91 2.95
N ARG A 176 -12.30 -5.73 2.34
CA ARG A 176 -12.45 -7.15 2.67
C ARG A 176 -12.77 -7.96 1.41
N THR A 177 -12.52 -9.25 1.45
CA THR A 177 -12.92 -10.21 0.42
C THR A 177 -14.07 -11.06 0.95
N LYS A 178 -15.11 -11.28 0.15
CA LYS A 178 -16.24 -12.15 0.48
C LYS A 178 -16.50 -13.12 -0.65
N GLY A 179 -17.12 -14.25 -0.33
CA GLY A 179 -17.68 -15.14 -1.34
C GLY A 179 -17.10 -16.54 -1.34
N SER A 180 -17.32 -17.23 -2.44
CA SER A 180 -17.01 -18.65 -2.61
C SER A 180 -15.53 -18.90 -2.85
N PRO A 181 -15.02 -20.08 -2.48
CA PRO A 181 -13.68 -20.51 -2.87
C PRO A 181 -13.50 -20.56 -4.39
N GLY A 182 -12.25 -20.41 -4.84
CA GLY A 182 -11.87 -20.50 -6.24
C GLY A 182 -11.70 -19.16 -6.94
N ALA A 183 -11.62 -18.05 -6.19
CA ALA A 183 -11.40 -16.71 -6.74
C ALA A 183 -10.16 -16.05 -6.15
N ILE A 184 -9.67 -15.04 -6.87
CA ILE A 184 -8.62 -14.11 -6.47
C ILE A 184 -9.20 -12.71 -6.36
N THR A 185 -8.82 -11.97 -5.34
CA THR A 185 -8.96 -10.52 -5.28
C THR A 185 -7.60 -9.89 -5.06
N ALA A 186 -7.26 -8.87 -5.83
CA ALA A 186 -5.92 -8.31 -5.81
C ALA A 186 -5.87 -6.78 -5.87
N MET A 187 -4.78 -6.26 -5.33
CA MET A 187 -4.28 -4.89 -5.50
C MET A 187 -2.80 -4.97 -5.84
N PHE A 188 -2.41 -4.45 -6.99
CA PHE A 188 -1.04 -4.62 -7.47
C PHE A 188 -0.56 -3.47 -8.37
N THR A 189 0.76 -3.44 -8.59
CA THR A 189 1.38 -2.61 -9.63
C THR A 189 1.79 -3.51 -10.78
N PHE A 190 1.66 -3.03 -12.01
CA PHE A 190 1.97 -3.83 -13.20
C PHE A 190 2.66 -3.04 -14.29
N ARG A 191 3.70 -3.64 -14.85
CA ARG A 191 4.34 -3.24 -16.08
C ARG A 191 4.60 -4.45 -16.95
N ASN A 192 4.00 -4.45 -18.14
CA ASN A 192 4.21 -5.52 -19.10
C ASN A 192 5.68 -5.57 -19.58
N GLY A 193 6.15 -6.75 -19.92
CA GLY A 193 7.42 -7.03 -20.56
C GLY A 193 7.24 -7.84 -21.84
N ASP A 194 8.19 -7.76 -22.77
CA ASP A 194 8.21 -8.60 -23.99
C ASP A 194 8.56 -10.07 -23.69
N THR A 195 9.00 -10.35 -22.47
CA THR A 195 9.24 -11.69 -21.93
C THR A 195 8.80 -11.73 -20.48
N LEU A 196 8.47 -12.92 -19.95
CA LEU A 196 8.11 -13.11 -18.53
C LEU A 196 9.20 -12.50 -17.60
N ALA A 197 10.47 -12.70 -17.91
CA ALA A 197 11.58 -12.18 -17.09
C ALA A 197 11.64 -10.64 -17.03
N LYS A 198 10.94 -9.93 -17.90
CA LYS A 198 10.89 -8.45 -17.94
C LYS A 198 9.61 -7.86 -17.37
N VAL A 199 8.64 -8.69 -17.03
CA VAL A 199 7.45 -8.25 -16.27
C VAL A 199 7.91 -7.69 -14.93
N GLN A 200 7.31 -6.58 -14.52
CA GLN A 200 7.55 -5.96 -13.21
C GLN A 200 6.20 -5.75 -12.54
N GLU A 201 6.03 -6.40 -11.40
CA GLU A 201 4.75 -6.43 -10.72
C GLU A 201 4.96 -6.64 -9.22
N SER A 202 4.15 -6.02 -8.41
CA SER A 202 4.12 -6.23 -6.96
C SER A 202 2.69 -6.41 -6.53
N ASP A 203 2.39 -7.54 -5.88
CA ASP A 203 1.07 -8.04 -5.64
C ASP A 203 0.72 -8.14 -4.16
N LEU A 204 -0.51 -7.81 -3.85
CA LEU A 204 -1.27 -8.31 -2.72
C LEU A 204 -2.43 -9.12 -3.30
N GLU A 205 -2.43 -10.42 -3.07
CA GLU A 205 -3.47 -11.33 -3.57
C GLU A 205 -4.11 -12.12 -2.44
N ILE A 206 -5.44 -12.09 -2.41
CA ILE A 206 -6.27 -12.91 -1.53
C ILE A 206 -6.86 -14.03 -2.37
N ARG A 207 -6.46 -15.25 -2.06
CA ARG A 207 -7.01 -16.47 -2.66
C ARG A 207 -8.14 -16.98 -1.79
N THR A 208 -9.36 -17.02 -2.29
CA THR A 208 -10.50 -17.47 -1.49
C THR A 208 -10.49 -18.97 -1.15
N ASN A 209 -9.58 -19.75 -1.74
CA ASN A 209 -9.27 -21.13 -1.34
C ASN A 209 -8.37 -21.21 -0.10
N ASP A 210 -7.65 -20.16 0.23
CA ASP A 210 -6.72 -20.15 1.37
C ASP A 210 -7.49 -19.90 2.68
N PRO A 211 -6.98 -20.36 3.81
CA PRO A 211 -7.52 -19.99 5.11
C PRO A 211 -7.57 -18.47 5.27
N VAL A 212 -8.64 -17.96 5.88
CA VAL A 212 -8.95 -16.51 5.96
C VAL A 212 -7.85 -15.64 6.58
N GLN A 213 -6.87 -16.24 7.26
CA GLN A 213 -5.74 -15.53 7.85
C GLN A 213 -4.56 -15.35 6.90
N TYR A 214 -4.56 -15.95 5.70
CA TYR A 214 -3.40 -15.95 4.81
C TYR A 214 -3.62 -15.04 3.61
N ILE A 215 -2.58 -14.27 3.28
CA ILE A 215 -2.50 -13.41 2.09
C ILE A 215 -1.18 -13.69 1.37
N GLN A 216 -1.22 -13.71 0.04
CA GLN A 216 -0.06 -13.83 -0.83
C GLN A 216 0.52 -12.46 -1.15
N TYR A 217 1.83 -12.30 -0.99
CA TYR A 217 2.58 -11.12 -1.36
C TYR A 217 3.71 -11.51 -2.30
N THR A 218 3.79 -10.87 -3.46
CA THR A 218 4.67 -11.31 -4.54
C THR A 218 5.31 -10.12 -5.25
N ASN A 219 6.56 -10.30 -5.71
CA ASN A 219 7.16 -9.51 -6.78
C ASN A 219 7.36 -10.43 -7.98
N GLN A 220 6.68 -10.15 -9.10
CA GLN A 220 6.76 -10.99 -10.28
C GLN A 220 8.05 -10.75 -11.10
N PRO A 221 8.49 -11.79 -11.87
CA PRO A 221 7.89 -13.11 -11.99
C PRO A 221 8.22 -14.02 -10.79
N SER A 222 7.20 -14.71 -10.28
CA SER A 222 7.35 -15.70 -9.20
C SER A 222 7.50 -17.13 -9.70
N TRP A 223 7.56 -17.29 -11.02
CA TRP A 223 7.69 -18.54 -11.75
C TRP A 223 8.63 -18.38 -12.96
N ASN A 224 9.32 -19.44 -13.35
CA ASN A 224 10.14 -19.53 -14.56
C ASN A 224 10.13 -20.98 -15.08
N ALA A 225 10.91 -21.28 -16.10
CA ALA A 225 10.98 -22.63 -16.70
C ALA A 225 11.46 -23.71 -15.72
N ASP A 226 12.16 -23.34 -14.63
CA ASP A 226 12.64 -24.26 -13.60
C ASP A 226 11.59 -24.43 -12.47
N GLY A 227 10.45 -23.75 -12.54
CA GLY A 227 9.36 -23.78 -11.56
C GLY A 227 9.24 -22.51 -10.72
N ASN A 228 8.70 -22.64 -9.52
CA ASN A 228 8.46 -21.52 -8.61
C ASN A 228 9.76 -20.86 -8.14
N VAL A 229 9.71 -19.54 -7.96
CA VAL A 229 10.80 -18.69 -7.45
C VAL A 229 10.50 -18.30 -6.00
N PRO A 230 10.94 -19.06 -4.98
CA PRO A 230 10.53 -18.84 -3.59
C PRO A 230 10.96 -17.48 -3.01
N GLN A 231 11.97 -16.83 -3.59
CA GLN A 231 12.44 -15.51 -3.17
C GLN A 231 11.43 -14.41 -3.53
N ALA A 232 10.61 -14.63 -4.56
CA ALA A 232 9.68 -13.67 -5.12
C ALA A 232 8.36 -13.59 -4.34
N THR A 233 7.99 -14.60 -3.58
CA THR A 233 6.65 -14.70 -2.97
C THR A 233 6.69 -15.04 -1.48
N ARG A 234 5.64 -14.62 -0.77
CA ARG A 234 5.39 -14.96 0.65
C ARG A 234 3.90 -15.21 0.85
N ASN A 235 3.58 -16.36 1.42
CA ASN A 235 2.25 -16.64 1.97
C ASN A 235 2.29 -16.34 3.47
N VAL A 236 1.62 -15.28 3.91
CA VAL A 236 1.78 -14.73 5.26
C VAL A 236 0.49 -14.83 6.04
N SER A 237 0.58 -15.40 7.25
CA SER A 237 -0.50 -15.34 8.23
C SER A 237 -0.62 -13.94 8.82
N LEU A 238 -1.80 -13.35 8.76
CA LEU A 238 -2.08 -12.02 9.29
C LEU A 238 -1.79 -11.96 10.80
N PRO A 239 -1.20 -10.87 11.30
CA PRO A 239 -0.79 -10.73 12.71
C PRO A 239 -1.93 -10.39 13.66
N THR A 240 -3.17 -10.33 13.15
CA THR A 240 -4.38 -10.02 13.90
C THR A 240 -5.28 -11.26 13.98
N LYS A 241 -6.32 -11.20 14.82
CA LYS A 241 -7.35 -12.24 14.85
C LYS A 241 -8.34 -12.12 13.68
N LEU A 242 -8.25 -11.03 12.91
CA LEU A 242 -9.07 -10.78 11.73
C LEU A 242 -8.53 -11.58 10.55
N GLY A 243 -9.41 -11.95 9.64
CA GLY A 243 -9.07 -12.58 8.37
C GLY A 243 -9.36 -11.62 7.21
N TRP A 244 -8.96 -11.99 5.99
CA TRP A 244 -9.24 -11.20 4.80
C TRP A 244 -10.76 -11.03 4.54
N SER A 245 -11.62 -11.78 5.20
CA SER A 245 -13.07 -11.64 5.13
C SER A 245 -13.65 -10.57 6.07
N ASP A 246 -12.82 -9.97 6.92
CA ASP A 246 -13.16 -8.85 7.79
C ASP A 246 -12.65 -7.53 7.18
N TRP A 247 -13.28 -6.41 7.53
CA TRP A 247 -12.78 -5.10 7.14
C TRP A 247 -11.41 -4.87 7.75
N GLN A 248 -10.40 -4.68 6.89
CA GLN A 248 -9.01 -4.49 7.26
C GLN A 248 -8.35 -3.40 6.43
N TYR A 249 -7.32 -2.84 7.01
CA TYR A 249 -6.44 -1.88 6.40
C TYR A 249 -5.29 -2.61 5.70
N HIS A 250 -5.29 -2.61 4.39
CA HIS A 250 -4.22 -3.18 3.57
C HIS A 250 -3.39 -2.07 2.94
N ARG A 251 -2.07 -2.22 2.95
CA ARG A 251 -1.15 -1.24 2.37
C ARG A 251 0.00 -1.93 1.67
N MET A 252 0.40 -1.37 0.53
CA MET A 252 1.62 -1.70 -0.20
C MET A 252 2.48 -0.46 -0.36
N ASP A 253 3.73 -0.53 0.08
CA ASP A 253 4.77 0.48 -0.09
C ASP A 253 5.79 -0.02 -1.11
N TRP A 254 5.66 0.44 -2.34
CA TRP A 254 6.65 0.22 -3.38
C TRP A 254 7.64 1.38 -3.39
N THR A 255 8.88 1.07 -3.05
CA THR A 255 9.98 2.03 -2.88
C THR A 255 11.22 1.56 -3.66
N PRO A 256 12.24 2.39 -3.85
CA PRO A 256 13.46 1.96 -4.53
C PRO A 256 14.06 0.68 -3.94
N GLY A 257 14.06 -0.40 -4.72
CA GLY A 257 14.68 -1.68 -4.36
C GLY A 257 13.90 -2.56 -3.36
N SER A 258 12.66 -2.18 -3.00
CA SER A 258 11.85 -2.98 -2.08
C SER A 258 10.37 -2.73 -2.26
N THR A 259 9.55 -3.78 -2.12
CA THR A 259 8.13 -3.65 -1.85
C THR A 259 7.83 -4.24 -0.47
N SER A 260 7.05 -3.50 0.31
CA SER A 260 6.66 -3.88 1.68
C SER A 260 5.14 -3.81 1.82
N TRP A 261 4.56 -4.76 2.55
CA TRP A 261 3.12 -4.82 2.77
C TRP A 261 2.81 -4.74 4.25
N LEU A 262 1.74 -4.00 4.57
CA LEU A 262 1.25 -3.83 5.93
C LEU A 262 -0.23 -4.21 6.00
N ALA A 263 -0.61 -4.84 7.10
CA ALA A 263 -1.99 -5.12 7.48
C ALA A 263 -2.27 -4.46 8.85
N ASP A 264 -3.32 -3.65 8.93
CA ASP A 264 -3.67 -2.87 10.13
C ASP A 264 -2.48 -2.13 10.75
N GLY A 265 -1.66 -1.51 9.88
CA GLY A 265 -0.48 -0.73 10.26
C GLY A 265 0.74 -1.55 10.67
N LYS A 266 0.67 -2.89 10.67
CA LYS A 266 1.78 -3.78 10.98
C LYS A 266 2.44 -4.28 9.71
N LEU A 267 3.77 -4.22 9.65
CA LEU A 267 4.55 -4.81 8.56
C LEU A 267 4.36 -6.33 8.58
N VAL A 268 3.88 -6.91 7.48
CA VAL A 268 3.62 -8.34 7.33
C VAL A 268 4.55 -9.01 6.34
N SER A 269 5.04 -8.28 5.34
CA SER A 269 6.01 -8.80 4.37
C SER A 269 6.88 -7.67 3.81
N SER A 270 8.10 -8.01 3.42
CA SER A 270 8.98 -7.13 2.65
C SER A 270 9.83 -7.99 1.71
N ILE A 271 9.84 -7.67 0.42
CA ILE A 271 10.56 -8.40 -0.62
C ILE A 271 11.40 -7.40 -1.42
N GLN A 272 12.72 -7.63 -1.45
CA GLN A 272 13.65 -6.86 -2.26
C GLN A 272 13.88 -7.53 -3.63
N PHE A 273 13.78 -8.86 -3.67
CA PHE A 273 13.96 -9.64 -4.89
C PHE A 273 12.93 -9.21 -5.93
N GLN A 274 13.41 -8.84 -7.11
CA GLN A 274 12.60 -8.38 -8.24
C GLN A 274 11.63 -7.21 -7.93
N ALA A 275 11.91 -6.40 -6.88
CA ALA A 275 11.11 -5.20 -6.64
C ALA A 275 11.07 -4.34 -7.92
N PRO A 276 9.87 -3.92 -8.38
CA PRO A 276 9.73 -3.13 -9.59
C PRO A 276 10.59 -1.87 -9.56
N LYS A 277 11.18 -1.51 -10.69
CA LYS A 277 12.09 -0.35 -10.82
C LYS A 277 11.66 0.64 -11.88
N ASP A 278 10.78 0.23 -12.78
CA ASP A 278 10.30 1.06 -13.88
C ASP A 278 8.86 1.54 -13.61
N PRO A 279 8.45 2.64 -14.24
CA PRO A 279 7.09 3.15 -14.08
C PRO A 279 6.04 2.12 -14.44
N SER A 280 5.01 2.00 -13.61
CA SER A 280 4.00 0.94 -13.70
C SER A 280 2.58 1.52 -13.57
N GLN A 281 1.57 0.73 -13.92
CA GLN A 281 0.18 0.96 -13.57
C GLN A 281 -0.12 0.52 -12.13
N VAL A 282 -1.26 0.95 -11.63
CA VAL A 282 -1.94 0.41 -10.44
C VAL A 282 -3.20 -0.28 -10.89
N ILE A 283 -3.41 -1.50 -10.44
CA ILE A 283 -4.53 -2.35 -10.86
C ILE A 283 -5.21 -2.97 -9.63
N PHE A 284 -6.52 -3.09 -9.71
CA PHE A 284 -7.33 -3.91 -8.81
C PHE A 284 -8.15 -4.88 -9.64
N ASN A 285 -8.26 -6.12 -9.19
CA ASN A 285 -9.12 -7.08 -9.85
C ASN A 285 -9.79 -8.08 -8.89
N THR A 286 -10.81 -8.74 -9.43
CA THR A 286 -11.47 -9.88 -8.81
C THR A 286 -11.83 -10.87 -9.92
N TRP A 287 -11.22 -12.06 -9.89
CA TRP A 287 -11.25 -12.98 -11.01
C TRP A 287 -11.17 -14.45 -10.60
N SER A 288 -11.45 -15.33 -11.55
CA SER A 288 -11.15 -16.75 -11.54
C SER A 288 -11.10 -17.23 -12.99
N ASP A 289 -10.22 -18.16 -13.30
CA ASP A 289 -10.08 -18.76 -14.62
C ASP A 289 -10.06 -20.28 -14.58
N GLY A 290 -10.28 -20.85 -13.38
CA GLY A 290 -10.27 -22.30 -13.18
C GLY A 290 -8.89 -22.93 -13.21
N GLY A 291 -7.83 -22.15 -13.29
CA GLY A 291 -6.44 -22.60 -13.23
C GLY A 291 -6.00 -22.98 -11.82
N THR A 292 -4.75 -23.44 -11.70
CA THR A 292 -4.20 -23.91 -10.41
C THR A 292 -4.05 -22.81 -9.37
N TRP A 293 -3.83 -21.57 -9.82
CA TRP A 293 -3.68 -20.44 -8.91
C TRP A 293 -5.01 -19.99 -8.30
N SER A 294 -6.01 -19.70 -9.12
CA SER A 294 -7.33 -19.29 -8.65
C SER A 294 -8.12 -20.46 -8.05
N GLY A 295 -8.03 -21.63 -8.67
CA GLY A 295 -8.93 -22.75 -8.45
C GLY A 295 -10.23 -22.58 -9.22
N ASN A 296 -11.15 -23.56 -9.07
CA ASN A 296 -12.46 -23.55 -9.69
C ASN A 296 -13.53 -23.03 -8.75
N MET A 297 -14.29 -22.03 -9.18
CA MET A 297 -15.52 -21.62 -8.50
C MET A 297 -16.69 -22.55 -8.86
N THR A 298 -17.58 -22.79 -7.90
CA THR A 298 -18.84 -23.49 -8.14
C THR A 298 -19.75 -22.67 -9.08
N VAL A 299 -20.38 -23.32 -10.05
CA VAL A 299 -21.35 -22.65 -10.95
C VAL A 299 -22.41 -21.89 -10.14
N ASN A 300 -22.75 -20.69 -10.57
CA ASN A 300 -23.65 -19.74 -9.93
C ASN A 300 -23.14 -19.17 -8.58
N SER A 301 -21.87 -19.36 -8.25
CA SER A 301 -21.27 -18.73 -7.09
C SER A 301 -20.54 -17.42 -7.44
N THR A 302 -20.38 -16.56 -6.44
CA THR A 302 -19.71 -15.25 -6.54
C THR A 302 -18.60 -15.10 -5.51
N ALA A 303 -17.64 -14.26 -5.84
CA ALA A 303 -16.71 -13.67 -4.87
C ALA A 303 -16.54 -12.16 -5.17
N GLU A 304 -16.19 -11.41 -4.15
CA GLU A 304 -16.17 -9.94 -4.21
C GLU A 304 -14.99 -9.37 -3.43
N LEU A 305 -14.32 -8.40 -4.01
CA LEU A 305 -13.51 -7.42 -3.28
C LEU A 305 -14.41 -6.23 -2.94
N GLN A 306 -14.58 -5.95 -1.66
CA GLN A 306 -15.39 -4.85 -1.14
C GLN A 306 -14.46 -3.80 -0.55
N ILE A 307 -14.56 -2.53 -1.00
CA ILE A 307 -13.62 -1.46 -0.67
C ILE A 307 -14.40 -0.24 -0.15
N GLN A 308 -14.10 0.21 1.06
CA GLN A 308 -14.68 1.46 1.59
C GLN A 308 -13.96 2.70 1.06
N TRP A 309 -12.65 2.63 0.89
CA TRP A 309 -11.83 3.72 0.33
C TRP A 309 -10.48 3.22 -0.15
N ILE A 310 -9.88 3.99 -1.08
CA ILE A 310 -8.52 3.83 -1.58
C ILE A 310 -7.78 5.15 -1.38
N GLU A 311 -6.55 5.10 -0.90
CA GLU A 311 -5.68 6.26 -0.74
C GLU A 311 -4.27 5.95 -1.20
N LEU A 312 -3.68 6.86 -1.97
CA LEU A 312 -2.32 6.69 -2.46
C LEU A 312 -1.54 8.00 -2.41
N VAL A 313 -0.28 7.89 -2.00
CA VAL A 313 0.73 8.92 -2.23
C VAL A 313 1.78 8.35 -3.18
N TYR A 314 2.19 9.15 -4.18
CA TYR A 314 3.00 8.63 -5.27
C TYR A 314 3.88 9.68 -5.92
N ASN A 315 4.92 9.19 -6.58
CA ASN A 315 5.70 9.93 -7.56
C ASN A 315 5.31 9.46 -8.96
N ALA A 316 5.18 10.40 -9.89
CA ALA A 316 4.92 10.12 -11.29
C ALA A 316 6.12 10.57 -12.14
N THR A 317 6.32 9.87 -13.25
CA THR A 317 7.27 10.29 -14.30
C THR A 317 6.49 10.99 -15.39
N ASP A 318 7.07 12.05 -15.98
CA ASP A 318 6.39 12.87 -17.00
C ASP A 318 6.16 12.12 -18.33
N SER A 319 6.76 10.93 -18.48
CA SER A 319 6.57 10.07 -19.65
C SER A 319 6.84 8.61 -19.32
N ALA A 320 5.94 7.72 -19.75
CA ALA A 320 6.13 6.27 -19.67
C ALA A 320 7.34 5.74 -20.48
N THR A 321 7.87 6.55 -21.38
CA THR A 321 8.92 6.17 -22.35
C THR A 321 10.30 6.69 -22.01
N THR A 322 10.42 7.65 -21.10
CA THR A 322 11.73 8.19 -20.73
C THR A 322 12.16 7.57 -19.40
N PRO A 323 13.22 6.75 -19.37
CA PRO A 323 13.86 6.42 -18.11
C PRO A 323 14.19 7.75 -17.42
N PRO A 324 13.87 7.94 -16.14
CA PRO A 324 14.32 9.15 -15.46
C PRO A 324 15.84 9.17 -15.62
N VAL A 325 16.35 10.29 -16.14
CA VAL A 325 17.78 10.58 -16.07
C VAL A 325 18.11 10.50 -14.59
N GLN A 326 18.80 9.44 -14.18
CA GLN A 326 19.35 9.39 -12.84
C GLN A 326 20.24 10.62 -12.71
N PRO A 327 19.94 11.52 -11.75
CA PRO A 327 20.89 12.58 -11.46
C PRO A 327 22.24 11.90 -11.15
N PRO A 328 23.34 12.39 -11.64
CA PRO A 328 24.64 11.89 -11.26
C PRO A 328 24.74 12.01 -9.74
N TRP A 329 25.09 10.91 -9.08
CA TRP A 329 25.26 10.77 -7.63
C TRP A 329 23.97 10.61 -6.79
N GLY A 330 23.42 9.40 -6.81
CA GLY A 330 22.66 8.87 -5.66
C GLY A 330 21.46 9.67 -5.18
N TRP A 331 20.84 10.50 -6.03
CA TRP A 331 19.65 11.24 -5.68
C TRP A 331 18.47 10.30 -5.54
N ASN A 332 18.13 10.00 -4.32
CA ASN A 332 16.92 9.28 -3.98
C ASN A 332 15.86 10.33 -3.63
N PRO A 333 14.87 10.62 -4.50
CA PRO A 333 13.84 11.63 -4.22
C PRO A 333 13.07 11.31 -2.94
N GLY A 334 13.17 10.08 -2.45
CA GLY A 334 12.56 9.65 -1.21
C GLY A 334 13.27 10.09 0.09
N THR A 335 14.48 10.66 0.05
CA THR A 335 15.27 10.84 1.28
C THR A 335 15.73 12.28 1.60
N ASN A 336 15.50 13.27 0.72
CA ASN A 336 15.96 14.64 0.98
C ASN A 336 14.82 15.59 1.34
N PRO A 337 14.59 15.88 2.64
CA PRO A 337 13.55 16.79 3.09
C PRO A 337 13.78 18.26 2.68
N GLN A 338 14.99 18.64 2.24
CA GLN A 338 15.29 20.03 1.86
C GLN A 338 14.65 20.48 0.54
N ILE A 339 14.16 19.53 -0.28
CA ILE A 339 13.46 19.84 -1.54
C ILE A 339 11.96 20.01 -1.33
N CYS A 340 11.43 19.52 -0.21
CA CYS A 340 10.03 19.67 0.17
C CYS A 340 9.89 20.93 1.05
N GLY A 341 9.06 21.86 0.65
CA GLY A 341 8.62 22.95 1.52
C GLY A 341 7.77 22.39 2.67
N ASN A 342 6.45 22.49 2.56
CA ASN A 342 5.52 21.90 3.50
C ASN A 342 5.49 20.37 3.33
N ILE A 343 5.81 19.64 4.39
CA ILE A 343 5.72 18.18 4.42
C ILE A 343 4.44 17.77 5.15
N CYS A 344 3.63 16.98 4.47
CA CYS A 344 2.42 16.40 5.01
C CYS A 344 2.57 14.90 5.32
N SER A 345 1.63 14.35 6.09
CA SER A 345 1.53 12.92 6.33
C SER A 345 0.09 12.46 6.22
N ILE A 346 -0.12 11.31 5.58
CA ILE A 346 -1.39 10.59 5.59
C ILE A 346 -1.44 9.55 6.70
N ASP A 347 -0.30 9.22 7.33
CA ASP A 347 -0.20 8.21 8.39
C ASP A 347 -0.48 8.78 9.78
N GLN A 348 -0.24 10.07 9.98
CA GLN A 348 -0.38 10.76 11.27
C GLN A 348 -1.68 11.55 11.39
N THR A 349 -2.59 11.36 10.44
CA THR A 349 -3.89 12.03 10.43
C THR A 349 -4.91 11.32 11.28
N SER A 350 -5.76 12.09 11.94
CA SER A 350 -6.98 11.58 12.61
C SER A 350 -8.17 11.46 11.65
N LYS A 351 -8.03 11.91 10.40
CA LYS A 351 -9.11 11.90 9.41
C LYS A 351 -8.62 11.32 8.09
N THR A 352 -8.98 10.07 7.82
CA THR A 352 -8.67 9.36 6.57
C THR A 352 -9.01 10.23 5.35
N GLY A 353 -8.08 10.30 4.40
CA GLY A 353 -8.21 11.10 3.18
C GLY A 353 -7.92 12.59 3.36
N THR A 354 -7.57 13.03 4.57
CA THR A 354 -7.17 14.42 4.82
C THR A 354 -5.78 14.42 5.46
N PRO A 355 -4.74 14.95 4.80
CA PRO A 355 -3.40 14.94 5.34
C PRO A 355 -3.24 15.91 6.51
N VAL A 356 -2.19 15.70 7.29
CA VAL A 356 -1.73 16.64 8.33
C VAL A 356 -0.40 17.25 7.94
N LEU A 357 -0.19 18.52 8.30
CA LEU A 357 1.08 19.21 8.10
C LEU A 357 2.04 18.82 9.23
N VAL A 358 3.09 18.07 8.89
CA VAL A 358 4.06 17.56 9.89
C VAL A 358 5.34 18.37 9.94
N GLN A 359 5.62 19.16 8.91
CA GLN A 359 6.79 20.04 8.88
C GLN A 359 6.55 21.21 7.92
N GLU A 360 6.85 22.42 8.37
CA GLU A 360 6.93 23.63 7.54
C GLU A 360 8.37 23.89 7.09
N PRO A 361 8.59 24.64 5.99
CA PRO A 361 9.93 25.09 5.63
C PRO A 361 10.53 25.87 6.79
N GLN A 362 11.71 25.50 7.19
CA GLN A 362 12.53 26.40 8.02
C GLN A 362 12.82 27.62 7.14
N GLY A 363 12.24 28.75 7.48
CA GLY A 363 12.55 30.01 6.79
C GLY A 363 14.07 30.21 6.72
N PRO A 364 14.61 30.88 5.68
CA PRO A 364 16.02 31.20 5.64
C PRO A 364 16.37 31.91 6.95
N SER A 365 17.25 31.32 7.73
CA SER A 365 17.91 32.03 8.83
C SER A 365 18.62 33.23 8.22
N ASN A 366 18.04 34.42 8.41
CA ASN A 366 18.53 35.66 7.83
C ASN A 366 19.91 35.97 8.44
N PRO A 367 21.00 35.92 7.70
CA PRO A 367 22.28 36.40 8.19
C PRO A 367 22.38 37.90 7.92
N GLY A 368 21.80 38.74 8.77
CA GLY A 368 22.02 40.15 8.69
C GLY A 368 20.86 41.05 9.13
N GLY A 369 20.85 41.49 10.37
CA GLY A 369 19.98 42.54 10.88
C GLY A 369 20.20 42.72 12.37
N GLY A 370 21.06 43.70 12.75
CA GLY A 370 21.55 43.88 14.08
C GLY A 370 20.56 44.39 15.12
N SER A 371 20.98 44.22 16.37
CA SER A 371 20.69 44.95 17.60
C SER A 371 19.30 44.82 18.22
N GLY A 372 19.21 43.93 19.19
CA GLY A 372 18.17 43.92 20.21
C GLY A 372 18.39 42.71 21.11
N GLY A 373 19.15 42.86 22.21
CA GLY A 373 19.62 41.78 23.06
C GLY A 373 18.49 40.97 23.70
N SER A 374 18.53 39.66 23.39
CA SER A 374 18.05 38.59 24.28
C SER A 374 19.17 37.55 24.36
N PRO A 375 19.41 36.89 25.49
CA PRO A 375 20.53 35.96 25.64
C PRO A 375 20.45 34.83 24.65
N PRO A 376 21.57 34.25 24.17
CA PRO A 376 21.58 33.16 23.20
C PRO A 376 20.90 31.96 23.79
N GLY A 377 19.74 31.59 23.20
CA GLY A 377 19.09 30.34 23.46
C GLY A 377 20.04 29.20 23.05
N THR A 378 20.58 28.48 24.02
CA THR A 378 21.44 27.34 23.81
C THR A 378 20.64 26.28 23.06
N CYS A 379 20.95 26.09 21.76
CA CYS A 379 20.39 24.95 21.02
C CYS A 379 20.84 23.67 21.70
N SER A 380 19.93 22.67 21.80
CA SER A 380 20.22 21.44 22.49
C SER A 380 19.61 20.26 21.71
N THR A 381 20.43 19.28 21.36
CA THR A 381 20.02 18.05 20.72
C THR A 381 19.53 17.04 21.79
N ALA A 382 18.34 16.51 21.59
CA ALA A 382 17.76 15.50 22.51
C ALA A 382 18.62 14.23 22.56
N LYS A 383 18.48 13.46 23.66
CA LYS A 383 19.11 12.16 23.78
C LYS A 383 18.80 11.28 22.56
N TYR A 384 19.81 10.62 22.04
CA TYR A 384 19.82 9.81 20.80
C TYR A 384 19.75 10.62 19.49
N GLY A 385 19.69 11.92 19.52
CA GLY A 385 19.82 12.77 18.32
C GLY A 385 21.27 12.93 17.86
N GLN A 386 21.48 13.24 16.58
CA GLN A 386 22.80 13.52 16.02
C GLN A 386 23.32 14.88 16.52
N CYS A 387 24.57 14.91 17.00
CA CYS A 387 25.21 16.10 17.56
C CYS A 387 26.49 16.52 16.85
N ALA A 388 27.09 15.67 16.01
CA ALA A 388 28.25 16.00 15.18
C ALA A 388 28.39 15.02 14.02
N GLY A 389 29.29 15.32 13.07
CA GLY A 389 29.62 14.50 11.92
C GLY A 389 30.06 15.36 10.74
N LYS A 390 30.74 14.75 9.77
CA LYS A 390 31.19 15.44 8.56
C LYS A 390 29.98 15.98 7.79
N ASN A 391 29.94 17.27 7.49
CA ASN A 391 28.82 18.01 6.89
C ASN A 391 27.59 18.19 7.80
N TRP A 392 27.72 17.99 9.11
CA TRP A 392 26.65 18.27 10.06
C TRP A 392 26.52 19.79 10.33
N SER A 393 25.34 20.33 10.11
CA SER A 393 25.02 21.76 10.34
C SER A 393 24.00 22.00 11.45
N GLY A 394 23.58 20.93 12.16
CA GLY A 394 22.64 21.02 13.27
C GLY A 394 23.29 21.41 14.60
N CYS A 395 22.52 21.31 15.70
CA CYS A 395 22.98 21.64 17.03
C CYS A 395 24.07 20.69 17.51
N GLY A 396 25.25 21.24 17.88
CA GLY A 396 26.37 20.45 18.40
C GLY A 396 26.32 20.16 19.90
N SER A 397 25.39 20.78 20.63
CA SER A 397 25.25 20.59 22.08
C SER A 397 24.16 19.56 22.38
N CYS A 398 24.40 18.68 23.34
CA CYS A 398 23.41 17.69 23.79
C CYS A 398 22.58 18.22 24.96
N ALA A 399 21.36 17.69 25.12
CA ALA A 399 20.50 17.97 26.27
C ALA A 399 21.19 17.57 27.59
N ALA A 400 20.83 18.28 28.66
CA ALA A 400 21.40 18.06 29.98
C ALA A 400 21.35 16.57 30.38
N GLY A 401 22.47 16.04 30.88
CA GLY A 401 22.59 14.61 31.23
C GLY A 401 23.02 13.69 30.08
N THR A 402 23.30 14.24 28.89
CA THR A 402 23.82 13.49 27.74
C THR A 402 25.09 14.14 27.16
N THR A 403 25.91 13.33 26.50
CA THR A 403 27.18 13.77 25.90
C THR A 403 27.24 13.34 24.44
N CYS A 404 27.78 14.20 23.57
CA CYS A 404 27.96 13.86 22.16
C CYS A 404 29.04 12.80 22.00
N LYS A 405 28.67 11.57 21.63
CA LYS A 405 29.55 10.43 21.45
C LYS A 405 29.78 10.17 19.97
N TYR A 406 31.06 10.12 19.59
CA TYR A 406 31.50 9.78 18.25
C TYR A 406 31.10 8.34 17.90
N GLN A 407 30.52 8.11 16.74
CA GLN A 407 30.18 6.80 16.18
C GLN A 407 30.99 6.51 14.90
N ASN A 408 31.06 7.51 14.00
CA ASN A 408 31.87 7.48 12.79
C ASN A 408 32.05 8.90 12.25
N ASP A 409 32.83 9.07 11.17
CA ASP A 409 33.17 10.39 10.61
C ASP A 409 31.95 11.24 10.21
N TYR A 410 30.80 10.64 9.93
CA TYR A 410 29.59 11.30 9.50
C TYR A 410 28.50 11.38 10.57
N TYR A 411 28.68 10.72 11.73
CA TYR A 411 27.64 10.64 12.74
C TYR A 411 28.20 10.54 14.16
N SER A 412 27.79 11.43 15.03
CA SER A 412 27.95 11.38 16.49
C SER A 412 26.59 11.55 17.15
N GLN A 413 26.37 10.91 18.28
CA GLN A 413 25.07 10.84 18.93
C GLN A 413 25.12 11.30 20.38
N CYS A 414 24.09 11.98 20.84
CA CYS A 414 23.89 12.34 22.23
C CYS A 414 23.48 11.12 23.05
N LEU A 415 24.38 10.61 23.90
CA LEU A 415 24.17 9.43 24.76
C LEU A 415 24.33 9.78 26.24
#